data_42d7c12e0eaa60e276a40adf2ca42043
#
_entry.id   42d7c12e0eaa60e276a40adf2ca42043
#
_cell.length_a   1.000
_cell.length_b   1.000
_cell.length_c   1.000
_cell.angle_alpha   90.00
_cell.angle_beta   90.00
_cell.angle_gamma   90.00
#
_symmetry.space_group_name_H-M   'P 1'
#
loop_
_entity.id
_entity.type
_entity.pdbx_description
1 polymer ?
#
loop_
_entity_poly.entity_id
_entity_poly.type
_entity_poly.pdbx_seq_one_letter_code
_entity_poly.pdbx_strand_id
1 'polypeptide(L)'
;MDKILGASFLVLWLQLGWVSGQQKEKRDQQQVKQSSQPLTVQEGDISILNCTYENSAFDYFPWYRQHPGKGPELLIAARSSSITEEDGRLRVSLSQSAKHVSLHINASQPGDSATYFCAALLGWGKPACLWNGNKTHHHSPYQEP
;
A
#
# COMPACT_ATOMS: atom_id res chain seq x y z
N MET A 1 59.73 -12.49 -20.55
CA MET A 1 58.51 -11.87 -21.12
C MET A 1 57.21 -12.57 -20.73
N ASP A 2 57.26 -13.68 -20.04
CA ASP A 2 56.04 -14.48 -19.76
C ASP A 2 55.33 -14.14 -18.45
N LYS A 3 55.85 -13.20 -17.67
CA LYS A 3 55.23 -12.79 -16.37
C LYS A 3 54.15 -11.71 -16.51
N ILE A 4 54.05 -11.02 -17.62
CA ILE A 4 53.11 -9.93 -17.83
C ILE A 4 51.77 -10.46 -18.37
N LEU A 5 51.76 -11.56 -19.09
CA LEU A 5 50.53 -12.19 -19.61
C LEU A 5 49.67 -12.82 -18.50
N GLY A 6 50.30 -13.38 -17.46
CA GLY A 6 49.58 -13.99 -16.34
C GLY A 6 48.83 -13.00 -15.46
N ALA A 7 49.38 -11.80 -15.27
CA ALA A 7 48.73 -10.74 -14.48
C ALA A 7 47.50 -10.16 -15.18
N SER A 8 47.57 -10.11 -16.54
CA SER A 8 46.46 -9.57 -17.35
C SER A 8 45.22 -10.50 -17.30
N PHE A 9 45.44 -11.81 -17.31
CA PHE A 9 44.37 -12.80 -17.20
C PHE A 9 43.71 -12.79 -15.81
N LEU A 10 44.48 -12.62 -14.74
CA LEU A 10 43.96 -12.53 -13.37
C LEU A 10 43.08 -11.28 -13.18
N VAL A 11 43.48 -10.15 -13.73
CA VAL A 11 42.69 -8.91 -13.67
C VAL A 11 41.39 -9.06 -14.48
N LEU A 12 41.42 -9.71 -15.64
CA LEU A 12 40.22 -9.98 -16.44
C LEU A 12 39.26 -10.91 -15.73
N TRP A 13 39.75 -11.94 -15.04
CA TRP A 13 38.92 -12.86 -14.23
C TRP A 13 38.26 -12.17 -13.02
N LEU A 14 38.96 -11.25 -12.38
CA LEU A 14 38.40 -10.45 -11.29
C LEU A 14 37.32 -9.49 -11.77
N GLN A 15 37.41 -8.98 -12.98
CA GLN A 15 36.38 -8.10 -13.54
C GLN A 15 35.11 -8.86 -13.97
N LEU A 16 35.25 -10.11 -14.42
CA LEU A 16 34.11 -10.96 -14.77
C LEU A 16 33.32 -11.44 -13.52
N GLY A 17 33.97 -11.55 -12.36
CA GLY A 17 33.35 -11.92 -11.11
C GLY A 17 32.44 -10.82 -10.52
N TRP A 18 32.63 -9.56 -10.89
CA TRP A 18 31.83 -8.44 -10.37
C TRP A 18 30.52 -8.21 -11.12
N VAL A 19 30.35 -8.77 -12.30
CA VAL A 19 29.15 -8.61 -13.14
C VAL A 19 28.05 -9.59 -12.75
N SER A 20 28.36 -10.65 -12.01
CA SER A 20 27.37 -11.67 -11.59
C SER A 20 26.54 -11.29 -10.36
N GLY A 21 26.78 -10.12 -9.76
CA GLY A 21 26.10 -9.68 -8.52
C GLY A 21 24.90 -8.76 -8.73
N GLN A 22 24.51 -8.48 -9.95
CA GLN A 22 23.23 -7.81 -10.17
C GLN A 22 22.11 -8.86 -10.08
N GLN A 23 21.71 -9.17 -8.84
CA GLN A 23 20.40 -9.74 -8.60
C GLN A 23 19.40 -8.78 -9.26
N LYS A 24 18.74 -9.26 -10.31
CA LYS A 24 17.45 -8.73 -10.70
C LYS A 24 16.58 -8.82 -9.43
N GLU A 25 16.44 -7.71 -8.73
CA GLU A 25 15.30 -7.59 -7.81
C GLU A 25 14.08 -7.92 -8.66
N LYS A 26 13.51 -9.09 -8.42
CA LYS A 26 12.14 -9.34 -8.80
C LYS A 26 11.39 -8.18 -8.14
N ARG A 27 10.96 -7.21 -8.94
CA ARG A 27 9.93 -6.27 -8.50
C ARG A 27 8.80 -7.16 -8.04
N ASP A 28 8.65 -7.28 -6.73
CA ASP A 28 7.50 -7.93 -6.15
C ASP A 28 6.29 -7.29 -6.81
N GLN A 29 5.54 -8.12 -7.53
CA GLN A 29 4.33 -7.66 -8.19
C GLN A 29 3.46 -7.10 -7.08
N GLN A 30 3.08 -5.84 -7.23
CA GLN A 30 2.25 -5.14 -6.27
C GLN A 30 0.93 -5.89 -6.12
N GLN A 31 0.80 -6.66 -5.05
CA GLN A 31 -0.36 -7.53 -4.80
C GLN A 31 -1.58 -6.75 -4.32
N VAL A 32 -1.38 -5.51 -3.92
CA VAL A 32 -2.45 -4.58 -3.49
C VAL A 32 -2.33 -3.31 -4.31
N LYS A 33 -3.44 -2.87 -4.90
CA LYS A 33 -3.52 -1.65 -5.73
C LYS A 33 -4.55 -0.70 -5.13
N GLN A 34 -4.13 0.53 -4.92
CA GLN A 34 -4.96 1.64 -4.48
C GLN A 34 -4.81 2.81 -5.45
N SER A 35 -5.89 3.59 -5.64
CA SER A 35 -5.82 4.82 -6.44
C SER A 35 -4.85 5.82 -5.80
N SER A 36 -3.94 6.36 -6.59
CA SER A 36 -3.01 7.43 -6.17
C SER A 36 -3.57 8.83 -6.40
N GLN A 37 -4.76 8.95 -6.98
CA GLN A 37 -5.38 10.25 -7.27
C GLN A 37 -5.91 10.88 -5.98
N PRO A 38 -5.72 12.19 -5.79
CA PRO A 38 -6.35 12.92 -4.70
C PRO A 38 -7.88 12.83 -4.83
N LEU A 39 -8.56 12.55 -3.72
CA LEU A 39 -10.01 12.57 -3.63
C LEU A 39 -10.45 13.85 -2.93
N THR A 40 -11.24 14.66 -3.61
CA THR A 40 -11.86 15.86 -3.05
C THR A 40 -13.33 15.58 -2.79
N VAL A 41 -13.78 15.78 -1.57
CA VAL A 41 -15.14 15.50 -1.11
C VAL A 41 -15.66 16.72 -0.37
N GLN A 42 -16.94 17.05 -0.55
CA GLN A 42 -17.59 18.11 0.20
C GLN A 42 -17.86 17.65 1.64
N GLU A 43 -17.85 18.59 2.56
CA GLU A 43 -18.22 18.32 3.95
C GLU A 43 -19.66 17.79 4.02
N GLY A 44 -19.85 16.73 4.80
CA GLY A 44 -21.14 16.04 4.93
C GLY A 44 -21.36 14.90 3.93
N ASP A 45 -20.63 14.85 2.84
CA ASP A 45 -20.75 13.77 1.84
C ASP A 45 -20.03 12.49 2.30
N ILE A 46 -20.23 11.42 1.56
CA ILE A 46 -19.56 10.14 1.80
C ILE A 46 -18.28 10.09 0.97
N SER A 47 -17.16 9.85 1.64
CA SER A 47 -15.89 9.52 0.98
C SER A 47 -15.79 8.02 0.76
N ILE A 48 -15.43 7.60 -0.44
CA ILE A 48 -15.22 6.18 -0.75
C ILE A 48 -13.81 5.99 -1.30
N LEU A 49 -13.04 5.16 -0.61
CA LEU A 49 -11.68 4.81 -0.95
C LEU A 49 -11.63 3.34 -1.33
N ASN A 50 -11.04 3.04 -2.47
CA ASN A 50 -11.04 1.70 -3.05
C ASN A 50 -9.65 1.10 -3.13
N CYS A 51 -9.57 -0.19 -2.85
CA CYS A 51 -8.37 -0.99 -2.91
C CYS A 51 -8.68 -2.34 -3.54
N THR A 52 -7.85 -2.80 -4.44
CA THR A 52 -7.94 -4.14 -5.02
C THR A 52 -6.72 -4.96 -4.64
N TYR A 53 -6.89 -6.26 -4.55
CA TYR A 53 -5.82 -7.20 -4.24
C TYR A 53 -5.84 -8.39 -5.20
N GLU A 54 -4.71 -9.08 -5.35
CA GLU A 54 -4.60 -10.17 -6.33
C GLU A 54 -4.67 -11.56 -5.67
N ASN A 55 -4.09 -11.71 -4.48
CA ASN A 55 -4.03 -13.00 -3.82
C ASN A 55 -5.29 -13.27 -3.00
N SER A 56 -6.04 -14.30 -3.38
CA SER A 56 -7.27 -14.73 -2.69
C SER A 56 -7.03 -15.34 -1.30
N ALA A 57 -5.78 -15.63 -0.94
CA ALA A 57 -5.44 -16.16 0.38
C ALA A 57 -5.38 -15.07 1.46
N PHE A 58 -5.43 -13.78 1.10
CA PHE A 58 -5.51 -12.71 2.09
C PHE A 58 -6.83 -12.79 2.85
N ASP A 59 -6.74 -12.62 4.17
CA ASP A 59 -7.87 -12.75 5.09
C ASP A 59 -8.03 -11.57 6.06
N TYR A 60 -7.11 -10.63 6.05
CA TYR A 60 -7.13 -9.43 6.88
C TYR A 60 -6.78 -8.19 6.08
N PHE A 61 -7.63 -7.15 6.12
CA PHE A 61 -7.57 -5.96 5.29
C PHE A 61 -7.67 -4.69 6.15
N PRO A 62 -6.56 -4.24 6.75
CA PRO A 62 -6.54 -3.03 7.55
C PRO A 62 -6.47 -1.78 6.69
N TRP A 63 -7.13 -0.72 7.16
CA TRP A 63 -7.03 0.63 6.66
C TRP A 63 -6.32 1.51 7.67
N TYR A 64 -5.36 2.29 7.20
CA TYR A 64 -4.58 3.23 7.99
C TYR A 64 -4.82 4.66 7.50
N ARG A 65 -4.69 5.60 8.42
CA ARG A 65 -4.72 7.03 8.15
C ARG A 65 -3.43 7.68 8.62
N GLN A 66 -2.92 8.64 7.86
CA GLN A 66 -1.77 9.44 8.23
C GLN A 66 -2.06 10.92 7.98
N HIS A 67 -2.10 11.70 9.04
CA HIS A 67 -2.11 13.15 8.96
C HIS A 67 -0.72 13.70 8.65
N PRO A 68 -0.63 14.90 8.02
CA PRO A 68 0.66 15.54 7.76
C PRO A 68 1.52 15.65 9.03
N GLY A 69 2.80 15.25 8.93
CA GLY A 69 3.75 15.30 10.03
C GLY A 69 3.55 14.28 11.14
N LYS A 70 2.59 13.36 11.00
CA LYS A 70 2.32 12.29 11.98
C LYS A 70 2.54 10.90 11.37
N GLY A 71 2.68 9.90 12.24
CA GLY A 71 2.74 8.50 11.83
C GLY A 71 1.35 7.95 11.42
N PRO A 72 1.32 6.82 10.69
CA PRO A 72 0.08 6.16 10.34
C PRO A 72 -0.59 5.55 11.59
N GLU A 73 -1.91 5.63 11.63
CA GLU A 73 -2.73 5.00 12.66
C GLU A 73 -3.72 4.02 12.03
N LEU A 74 -3.97 2.90 12.70
CA LEU A 74 -4.98 1.93 12.27
C LEU A 74 -6.37 2.52 12.53
N LEU A 75 -7.21 2.56 11.49
CA LEU A 75 -8.59 3.02 11.60
C LEU A 75 -9.56 1.87 11.84
N ILE A 76 -9.62 0.95 10.90
CA ILE A 76 -10.59 -0.13 10.84
C ILE A 76 -10.05 -1.24 9.94
N ALA A 77 -10.49 -2.46 10.12
CA ALA A 77 -10.06 -3.58 9.28
C ALA A 77 -11.23 -4.51 8.97
N ALA A 78 -11.32 -4.95 7.71
CA ALA A 78 -12.18 -6.08 7.33
C ALA A 78 -11.43 -7.40 7.49
N ARG A 79 -12.20 -8.48 7.66
CA ARG A 79 -11.73 -9.87 7.66
C ARG A 79 -12.55 -10.69 6.67
N SER A 80 -11.96 -11.75 6.13
CA SER A 80 -12.71 -12.66 5.26
C SER A 80 -13.86 -13.36 5.99
N SER A 81 -13.80 -13.47 7.30
CA SER A 81 -14.91 -13.98 8.15
C SER A 81 -16.01 -12.96 8.41
N SER A 82 -15.73 -11.67 8.23
CA SER A 82 -16.68 -10.55 8.43
C SER A 82 -16.46 -9.52 7.34
N ILE A 83 -17.27 -9.62 6.30
CA ILE A 83 -17.12 -8.83 5.05
C ILE A 83 -17.51 -7.37 5.19
N THR A 84 -18.11 -6.99 6.30
CA THR A 84 -18.47 -5.61 6.62
C THR A 84 -18.19 -5.33 8.08
N GLU A 85 -17.46 -4.27 8.36
CA GLU A 85 -17.17 -3.78 9.69
C GLU A 85 -17.51 -2.29 9.76
N GLU A 86 -18.03 -1.84 10.90
CA GLU A 86 -18.42 -0.44 11.12
C GLU A 86 -17.87 0.05 12.46
N ASP A 87 -17.35 1.27 12.45
CA ASP A 87 -16.92 1.99 13.66
C ASP A 87 -17.18 3.49 13.49
N GLY A 88 -18.21 4.00 14.20
CA GLY A 88 -18.63 5.38 14.09
C GLY A 88 -19.02 5.76 12.66
N ARG A 89 -18.31 6.72 12.08
CA ARG A 89 -18.53 7.18 10.69
C ARG A 89 -17.82 6.30 9.65
N LEU A 90 -17.01 5.35 10.10
CA LEU A 90 -16.24 4.47 9.23
C LEU A 90 -16.98 3.18 8.94
N ARG A 91 -16.92 2.76 7.71
CA ARG A 91 -17.42 1.46 7.27
C ARG A 91 -16.45 0.87 6.27
N VAL A 92 -16.05 -0.36 6.49
CA VAL A 92 -15.27 -1.10 5.51
C VAL A 92 -16.11 -2.23 4.93
N SER A 93 -16.01 -2.45 3.62
CA SER A 93 -16.71 -3.51 2.91
C SER A 93 -15.72 -4.31 2.08
N LEU A 94 -15.81 -5.64 2.17
CA LEU A 94 -14.96 -6.58 1.45
C LEU A 94 -15.80 -7.36 0.44
N SER A 95 -15.39 -7.37 -0.83
CA SER A 95 -15.90 -8.25 -1.86
C SER A 95 -14.82 -9.27 -2.23
N GLN A 96 -14.96 -10.50 -1.73
CA GLN A 96 -14.00 -11.57 -2.00
C GLN A 96 -14.00 -12.00 -3.47
N SER A 97 -15.16 -12.02 -4.10
CA SER A 97 -15.30 -12.39 -5.52
C SER A 97 -14.65 -11.39 -6.46
N ALA A 98 -14.76 -10.10 -6.13
CA ALA A 98 -14.14 -9.01 -6.90
C ALA A 98 -12.71 -8.70 -6.44
N LYS A 99 -12.23 -9.32 -5.36
CA LYS A 99 -10.94 -9.02 -4.73
C LYS A 99 -10.77 -7.52 -4.47
N HIS A 100 -11.78 -6.93 -3.85
CA HIS A 100 -11.91 -5.50 -3.66
C HIS A 100 -12.32 -5.21 -2.22
N VAL A 101 -11.69 -4.21 -1.63
CA VAL A 101 -12.04 -3.67 -0.32
C VAL A 101 -12.24 -2.17 -0.43
N SER A 102 -13.28 -1.66 0.20
CA SER A 102 -13.58 -0.21 0.21
C SER A 102 -13.75 0.30 1.62
N LEU A 103 -13.19 1.49 1.86
CA LEU A 103 -13.42 2.27 3.05
C LEU A 103 -14.41 3.40 2.74
N HIS A 104 -15.49 3.48 3.50
CA HIS A 104 -16.47 4.54 3.45
C HIS A 104 -16.33 5.41 4.70
N ILE A 105 -16.25 6.72 4.50
CA ILE A 105 -16.26 7.70 5.57
C ILE A 105 -17.53 8.51 5.40
N ASN A 106 -18.51 8.26 6.28
CA ASN A 106 -19.79 8.96 6.27
C ASN A 106 -19.66 10.35 6.87
N ALA A 107 -20.43 11.30 6.36
CA ALA A 107 -20.43 12.69 6.83
C ALA A 107 -19.00 13.24 6.95
N SER A 108 -18.30 13.28 5.83
CA SER A 108 -16.91 13.72 5.74
C SER A 108 -16.71 15.08 6.39
N GLN A 109 -15.63 15.24 7.14
CA GLN A 109 -15.28 16.43 7.92
C GLN A 109 -13.91 16.96 7.49
N PRO A 110 -13.58 18.23 7.70
CA PRO A 110 -12.26 18.78 7.41
C PRO A 110 -11.12 18.03 8.11
N GLY A 111 -11.35 17.52 9.32
CA GLY A 111 -10.40 16.69 10.07
C GLY A 111 -10.12 15.33 9.45
N ASP A 112 -10.90 14.88 8.45
CA ASP A 112 -10.66 13.65 7.71
C ASP A 112 -9.62 13.84 6.58
N SER A 113 -9.17 15.06 6.32
CA SER A 113 -8.12 15.34 5.34
C SER A 113 -6.79 14.70 5.77
N ALA A 114 -6.42 13.64 5.09
CA ALA A 114 -5.25 12.83 5.41
C ALA A 114 -4.85 11.95 4.24
N THR A 115 -3.77 11.21 4.40
CA THR A 115 -3.40 10.12 3.49
C THR A 115 -3.94 8.82 4.04
N TYR A 116 -4.64 8.05 3.22
CA TYR A 116 -5.22 6.76 3.58
C TYR A 116 -4.53 5.62 2.87
N PHE A 117 -4.33 4.52 3.56
CA PHE A 117 -3.64 3.35 3.03
C PHE A 117 -4.42 2.09 3.36
N CYS A 118 -4.54 1.20 2.37
CA CYS A 118 -4.99 -0.16 2.59
C CYS A 118 -3.82 -1.14 2.57
N ALA A 119 -3.95 -2.23 3.30
CA ALA A 119 -3.06 -3.38 3.22
C ALA A 119 -3.87 -4.67 3.13
N ALA A 120 -3.24 -5.74 2.70
CA ALA A 120 -3.81 -7.07 2.71
C ALA A 120 -2.79 -8.04 3.31
N LEU A 121 -3.22 -8.83 4.27
CA LEU A 121 -2.35 -9.69 5.06
C LEU A 121 -2.86 -11.14 5.07
N LEU A 122 -1.93 -12.09 5.24
CA LEU A 122 -2.20 -13.50 5.46
C LEU A 122 -2.21 -13.77 6.96
N GLY A 123 -3.35 -14.25 7.50
CA GLY A 123 -3.46 -14.69 8.88
C GLY A 123 -3.15 -13.60 9.91
N TRP A 124 -2.99 -14.01 11.15
CA TRP A 124 -2.65 -13.13 12.26
C TRP A 124 -1.20 -12.64 12.16
N GLY A 125 -1.01 -11.51 11.45
CA GLY A 125 0.23 -10.72 11.57
C GLY A 125 1.42 -11.14 10.72
N LYS A 126 1.24 -11.96 9.66
CA LYS A 126 2.30 -12.14 8.66
C LYS A 126 2.08 -11.15 7.52
N PRO A 127 2.90 -10.11 7.38
CA PRO A 127 2.81 -9.20 6.24
C PRO A 127 3.18 -9.97 4.97
N ALA A 128 2.18 -10.24 4.14
CA ALA A 128 2.38 -10.86 2.83
C ALA A 128 2.65 -9.84 1.74
N CYS A 129 2.48 -8.57 2.04
CA CYS A 129 2.78 -7.48 1.14
C CYS A 129 3.61 -6.42 1.85
N LEU A 130 4.76 -6.14 1.28
CA LEU A 130 5.46 -4.90 1.52
C LEU A 130 4.59 -3.75 1.00
N TRP A 131 4.25 -2.88 1.91
CA TRP A 131 3.52 -1.67 1.76
C TRP A 131 4.07 -0.81 0.61
N ASN A 132 3.31 -0.66 -0.45
CA ASN A 132 3.57 0.32 -1.49
C ASN A 132 2.43 1.35 -1.44
N GLY A 133 2.60 2.32 -0.54
CA GLY A 133 1.60 3.32 -0.26
C GLY A 133 1.35 4.25 -1.43
N ASN A 134 0.31 4.00 -2.19
CA ASN A 134 -0.27 5.01 -3.03
C ASN A 134 -1.10 5.95 -2.15
N LYS A 135 -0.68 7.21 -2.11
CA LYS A 135 -1.26 8.22 -1.22
C LYS A 135 -2.58 8.71 -1.78
N THR A 136 -3.66 8.50 -1.06
CA THR A 136 -4.93 9.16 -1.33
C THR A 136 -5.03 10.36 -0.40
N HIS A 137 -5.09 11.57 -0.97
CA HIS A 137 -5.27 12.79 -0.20
C HIS A 137 -6.74 13.17 -0.22
N HIS A 138 -7.33 13.28 0.94
CA HIS A 138 -8.59 13.99 1.11
C HIS A 138 -8.31 15.49 1.18
N HIS A 139 -8.83 16.24 0.23
CA HIS A 139 -8.84 17.69 0.30
C HIS A 139 -10.25 18.16 0.59
N SER A 140 -10.45 18.86 1.70
CA SER A 140 -11.66 19.63 1.92
C SER A 140 -11.61 20.88 1.03
N PRO A 141 -12.69 21.28 0.35
CA PRO A 141 -12.72 22.48 -0.47
C PRO A 141 -12.68 23.79 0.33
N TYR A 142 -12.71 23.72 1.65
CA TYR A 142 -12.59 24.91 2.49
C TYR A 142 -11.11 25.22 2.78
N GLN A 143 -10.54 26.12 1.97
CA GLN A 143 -9.43 26.95 2.42
C GLN A 143 -10.05 28.04 3.30
N GLU A 144 -9.72 28.04 4.57
CA GLU A 144 -9.98 29.20 5.41
C GLU A 144 -9.18 30.41 4.91
N PRO A 145 -9.78 31.63 4.98
CA PRO A 145 -9.12 32.87 4.56
C PRO A 145 -7.93 33.25 5.43
#